data_a3c4b5c608c7fc74eebfe604a1eba39a
#
_entry.id   a3c4b5c608c7fc74eebfe604a1eba39a
#
_cell.length_a   1.000
_cell.length_b   1.000
_cell.length_c   1.000
_cell.angle_alpha   90.00
_cell.angle_beta   90.00
_cell.angle_gamma   90.00
#
_symmetry.space_group_name_H-M   'P 1'
#
loop_
_entity.id
_entity.type
_entity.pdbx_description
1 polymer ?
#
loop_
_entity_poly.entity_id
_entity_poly.type
_entity_poly.pdbx_seq_one_letter_code
_entity_poly.pdbx_strand_id
1 'polypeptide(L)'
;MLSSSPLRVAGLSNGVDMGLILFYLRKLFAVLKNEVLVLPSRVVAVLFFLILLLLPLFTKDAYLLRIFTLTSIFAILAASWDLLSGFTGQMNFGHALFFGVGAYGAALLNKYAGIPPWGTIPLGALGAVLAGLIIGIPCLRLRGTYLALTTLAFPIILMGVVFALPDLTGGELGISGIARLAQSRVANYYIAVVVMLGLCTIMWKITDSNTGIIFHAIREDELAVRAAGINTTRYKLLAFCLSGFFAGISGGLYAHFMRIAGPSTLEVSLSFQVVIWAIFGGIVTIYGPVGAVFILFPLLEFMRFWQEYRTLMFACVVLLILLYMPDGLFRWLRDKIEKECPRCKIRNIATRDTCRVCTAPLD
;
A
#
# COMPACT_ATOMS: atom_id res chain seq x y z
N MET A 1 -43.43 45.26 39.25
CA MET A 1 -43.77 45.35 37.82
C MET A 1 -42.49 44.91 37.04
N LEU A 2 -42.42 43.71 36.68
CA LEU A 2 -41.29 43.10 35.97
C LEU A 2 -41.64 43.06 34.48
N SER A 3 -40.89 43.78 33.67
CA SER A 3 -40.98 43.77 32.19
C SER A 3 -40.09 42.69 31.62
N SER A 4 -40.70 41.68 31.05
CA SER A 4 -40.06 40.61 30.31
C SER A 4 -39.80 41.01 28.86
N SER A 5 -38.54 41.13 28.44
CA SER A 5 -38.14 41.24 27.04
C SER A 5 -37.85 39.86 26.45
N PRO A 6 -38.36 39.52 25.26
CA PRO A 6 -38.11 38.23 24.63
C PRO A 6 -36.75 38.26 23.91
N LEU A 7 -35.91 37.25 24.22
CA LEU A 7 -34.71 36.92 23.47
C LEU A 7 -35.08 36.51 22.04
N ARG A 8 -34.69 37.31 21.07
CA ARG A 8 -34.70 36.92 19.64
C ARG A 8 -33.66 35.87 19.40
N VAL A 9 -34.10 34.70 19.07
CA VAL A 9 -33.26 33.63 18.47
C VAL A 9 -32.90 34.13 17.07
N ALA A 10 -31.66 34.59 16.90
CA ALA A 10 -31.11 34.91 15.59
C ALA A 10 -30.82 33.63 14.86
N GLY A 11 -31.32 33.53 13.62
CA GLY A 11 -31.22 32.36 12.76
C GLY A 11 -29.79 31.91 12.51
N LEU A 12 -29.57 30.59 12.63
CA LEU A 12 -28.44 29.89 12.10
C LEU A 12 -28.50 29.93 10.56
N SER A 13 -27.84 30.92 9.96
CA SER A 13 -27.54 30.90 8.53
C SER A 13 -26.45 29.90 8.26
N ASN A 14 -26.69 28.97 7.34
CA ASN A 14 -25.76 28.01 6.79
C ASN A 14 -24.62 28.68 5.98
N GLY A 15 -23.79 29.48 6.64
CA GLY A 15 -22.53 29.96 6.12
C GLY A 15 -21.43 29.13 6.77
N VAL A 16 -20.85 28.18 6.03
CA VAL A 16 -19.56 27.61 6.42
C VAL A 16 -18.62 28.80 6.62
N ASP A 17 -18.23 29.06 7.87
CA ASP A 17 -17.42 30.23 8.24
C ASP A 17 -16.14 30.24 7.38
N MET A 18 -16.07 31.16 6.43
CA MET A 18 -14.93 31.40 5.55
C MET A 18 -13.64 31.58 6.37
N GLY A 19 -13.76 32.08 7.59
CA GLY A 19 -12.69 32.18 8.57
C GLY A 19 -12.17 30.83 9.05
N LEU A 20 -13.04 29.84 9.23
CA LEU A 20 -12.67 28.49 9.65
C LEU A 20 -11.91 27.75 8.53
N ILE A 21 -12.39 27.89 7.30
CA ILE A 21 -11.71 27.33 6.12
C ILE A 21 -10.33 27.97 5.95
N LEU A 22 -10.24 29.30 6.06
CA LEU A 22 -8.98 30.03 5.94
C LEU A 22 -8.01 29.68 7.07
N PHE A 23 -8.50 29.45 8.29
CA PHE A 23 -7.71 28.98 9.42
C PHE A 23 -7.13 27.57 9.18
N TYR A 24 -7.96 26.62 8.72
CA TYR A 24 -7.50 25.28 8.38
C TYR A 24 -6.54 25.28 7.19
N LEU A 25 -6.79 26.10 6.17
CA LEU A 25 -5.88 26.27 5.03
C LEU A 25 -4.52 26.86 5.47
N ARG A 26 -4.51 27.88 6.35
CA ARG A 26 -3.27 28.43 6.90
C ARG A 26 -2.52 27.42 7.76
N LYS A 27 -3.22 26.63 8.58
CA LYS A 27 -2.64 25.56 9.38
C LYS A 27 -2.07 24.46 8.50
N LEU A 28 -2.80 24.04 7.46
CA LEU A 28 -2.34 23.09 6.46
C LEU A 28 -1.09 23.61 5.73
N PHE A 29 -1.10 24.86 5.31
CA PHE A 29 0.04 25.50 4.63
C PHE A 29 1.26 25.64 5.54
N ALA A 30 1.06 25.94 6.83
CA ALA A 30 2.15 25.98 7.82
C ALA A 30 2.75 24.58 8.06
N VAL A 31 1.94 23.53 8.16
CA VAL A 31 2.39 22.14 8.26
C VAL A 31 3.14 21.72 6.98
N LEU A 32 2.60 22.02 5.81
CA LEU A 32 3.25 21.76 4.53
C LEU A 32 4.62 22.46 4.44
N LYS A 33 4.69 23.74 4.81
CA LYS A 33 5.93 24.52 4.75
C LYS A 33 6.97 24.05 5.77
N ASN A 34 6.56 23.77 7.01
CA ASN A 34 7.49 23.54 8.11
C ASN A 34 7.85 22.04 8.32
N GLU A 35 7.00 21.11 7.87
CA GLU A 35 7.24 19.68 8.05
C GLU A 35 7.49 18.95 6.73
N VAL A 36 6.78 19.29 5.66
CA VAL A 36 6.87 18.57 4.39
C VAL A 36 7.96 19.14 3.49
N LEU A 37 8.02 20.47 3.31
CA LEU A 37 8.96 21.11 2.39
C LEU A 37 10.39 21.28 2.94
N VAL A 38 10.63 20.89 4.19
CA VAL A 38 11.97 20.99 4.82
C VAL A 38 12.91 19.89 4.34
N LEU A 39 12.40 18.72 4.01
CA LEU A 39 13.21 17.59 3.53
C LEU A 39 13.00 17.36 2.04
N PRO A 40 14.08 17.27 1.24
CA PRO A 40 13.98 17.12 -0.21
C PRO A 40 13.27 15.84 -0.63
N SER A 41 13.40 14.75 0.12
CA SER A 41 12.67 13.51 -0.14
C SER A 41 11.14 13.69 -0.06
N ARG A 42 10.66 14.49 0.88
CA ARG A 42 9.22 14.80 1.01
C ARG A 42 8.72 15.71 -0.11
N VAL A 43 9.55 16.67 -0.55
CA VAL A 43 9.23 17.53 -1.71
C VAL A 43 9.09 16.68 -2.97
N VAL A 44 10.02 15.77 -3.22
CA VAL A 44 9.96 14.84 -4.37
C VAL A 44 8.69 14.00 -4.31
N ALA A 45 8.31 13.48 -3.14
CA ALA A 45 7.07 12.72 -2.99
C ALA A 45 5.83 13.57 -3.30
N VAL A 46 5.75 14.81 -2.80
CA VAL A 46 4.62 15.71 -3.09
C VAL A 46 4.55 16.05 -4.58
N LEU A 47 5.68 16.36 -5.23
CA LEU A 47 5.73 16.61 -6.66
C LEU A 47 5.30 15.39 -7.47
N PHE A 48 5.76 14.19 -7.09
CA PHE A 48 5.35 12.96 -7.73
C PHE A 48 3.82 12.74 -7.65
N PHE A 49 3.21 12.92 -6.48
CA PHE A 49 1.77 12.79 -6.31
C PHE A 49 0.99 13.88 -7.05
N LEU A 50 1.52 15.10 -7.10
CA LEU A 50 0.93 16.19 -7.89
C LEU A 50 0.93 15.85 -9.38
N ILE A 51 2.05 15.34 -9.90
CA ILE A 51 2.17 14.88 -11.30
C ILE A 51 1.14 13.78 -11.57
N LEU A 52 0.99 12.81 -10.68
CA LEU A 52 -0.02 11.75 -10.84
C LEU A 52 -1.44 12.32 -10.89
N LEU A 53 -1.80 13.27 -10.02
CA LEU A 53 -3.12 13.88 -10.03
C LEU A 53 -3.38 14.69 -11.31
N LEU A 54 -2.35 15.31 -11.87
CA LEU A 54 -2.46 16.13 -13.08
C LEU A 54 -2.37 15.29 -14.38
N LEU A 55 -1.91 14.05 -14.31
CA LEU A 55 -1.67 13.20 -15.47
C LEU A 55 -2.86 13.09 -16.44
N PRO A 56 -4.13 12.90 -16.00
CA PRO A 56 -5.27 12.82 -16.91
C PRO A 56 -5.63 14.15 -17.61
N LEU A 57 -5.08 15.27 -17.14
CA LEU A 57 -5.25 16.58 -17.81
C LEU A 57 -4.34 16.68 -19.04
N PHE A 58 -3.17 16.05 -18.98
CA PHE A 58 -2.18 16.08 -20.07
C PHE A 58 -2.39 14.96 -21.10
N THR A 59 -2.90 13.81 -20.65
CA THR A 59 -3.11 12.68 -21.55
C THR A 59 -4.48 12.03 -21.34
N LYS A 60 -5.19 11.78 -22.44
CA LYS A 60 -6.45 11.04 -22.48
C LYS A 60 -6.26 9.64 -23.07
N ASP A 61 -5.01 9.23 -23.31
CA ASP A 61 -4.71 7.92 -23.85
C ASP A 61 -5.23 6.82 -22.91
N ALA A 62 -6.06 5.96 -23.47
CA ALA A 62 -6.72 4.87 -22.76
C ALA A 62 -5.71 3.84 -22.20
N TYR A 63 -4.61 3.62 -22.93
CA TYR A 63 -3.59 2.65 -22.57
C TYR A 63 -2.78 3.15 -21.37
N LEU A 64 -2.32 4.41 -21.41
CA LEU A 64 -1.58 5.02 -20.30
C LEU A 64 -2.43 5.10 -19.04
N LEU A 65 -3.68 5.55 -19.13
CA LEU A 65 -4.59 5.60 -17.97
C LEU A 65 -4.82 4.21 -17.36
N ARG A 66 -4.92 3.17 -18.21
CA ARG A 66 -5.04 1.77 -17.72
C ARG A 66 -3.79 1.34 -16.96
N ILE A 67 -2.59 1.59 -17.51
CA ILE A 67 -1.32 1.23 -16.88
C ILE A 67 -1.23 1.89 -15.50
N PHE A 68 -1.41 3.21 -15.42
CA PHE A 68 -1.27 3.92 -14.16
C PHE A 68 -2.37 3.59 -13.13
N THR A 69 -3.57 3.20 -13.59
CA THR A 69 -4.62 2.67 -12.70
C THR A 69 -4.16 1.35 -12.06
N LEU A 70 -3.67 0.41 -12.87
CA LEU A 70 -3.13 -0.87 -12.38
C LEU A 70 -1.91 -0.66 -11.50
N THR A 71 -1.00 0.24 -11.88
CA THR A 71 0.15 0.63 -11.07
C THR A 71 -0.29 1.10 -9.68
N SER A 72 -1.32 1.96 -9.59
CA SER A 72 -1.85 2.43 -8.31
C SER A 72 -2.43 1.30 -7.46
N ILE A 73 -3.13 0.35 -8.08
CA ILE A 73 -3.69 -0.83 -7.40
C ILE A 73 -2.55 -1.72 -6.88
N PHE A 74 -1.54 -2.03 -7.70
CA PHE A 74 -0.40 -2.85 -7.28
C PHE A 74 0.52 -2.13 -6.29
N ALA A 75 0.55 -0.80 -6.29
CA ALA A 75 1.28 -0.02 -5.29
C ALA A 75 0.70 -0.22 -3.87
N ILE A 76 -0.64 -0.30 -3.73
CA ILE A 76 -1.28 -0.68 -2.46
C ILE A 76 -0.83 -2.07 -2.03
N LEU A 77 -0.82 -3.03 -2.96
CA LEU A 77 -0.41 -4.40 -2.70
C LEU A 77 1.05 -4.50 -2.23
N ALA A 78 1.97 -3.80 -2.90
CA ALA A 78 3.38 -3.77 -2.53
C ALA A 78 3.63 -3.10 -1.17
N ALA A 79 2.96 -1.98 -0.90
CA ALA A 79 3.04 -1.31 0.40
C ALA A 79 2.47 -2.18 1.53
N SER A 80 1.39 -2.94 1.27
CA SER A 80 0.81 -3.86 2.26
C SER A 80 1.73 -5.02 2.59
N TRP A 81 2.52 -5.51 1.63
CA TRP A 81 3.54 -6.52 1.87
C TRP A 81 4.67 -5.98 2.74
N ASP A 82 5.14 -4.76 2.47
CA ASP A 82 6.20 -4.13 3.26
C ASP A 82 5.75 -3.88 4.72
N LEU A 83 4.47 -3.51 4.93
CA LEU A 83 3.89 -3.39 6.27
C LEU A 83 4.05 -4.68 7.09
N LEU A 84 3.88 -5.85 6.47
CA LEU A 84 4.05 -7.14 7.12
C LEU A 84 5.51 -7.57 7.13
N SER A 85 6.09 -7.78 5.95
CA SER A 85 7.42 -8.41 5.84
C SER A 85 8.55 -7.42 6.13
N GLY A 86 8.41 -6.17 5.70
CA GLY A 86 9.39 -5.13 5.95
C GLY A 86 9.44 -4.70 7.42
N PHE A 87 8.30 -4.30 7.98
CA PHE A 87 8.26 -3.73 9.33
C PHE A 87 8.32 -4.77 10.45
N THR A 88 7.77 -5.98 10.29
CA THR A 88 7.79 -7.00 11.36
C THR A 88 8.78 -8.14 11.13
N GLY A 89 9.48 -8.15 9.99
CA GLY A 89 10.42 -9.22 9.64
C GLY A 89 9.78 -10.57 9.30
N GLN A 90 8.46 -10.62 9.14
CA GLN A 90 7.73 -11.85 8.80
C GLN A 90 7.71 -12.04 7.28
N MET A 91 8.67 -12.79 6.72
CA MET A 91 8.74 -13.07 5.29
C MET A 91 7.48 -13.81 4.83
N ASN A 92 6.68 -13.16 3.97
CA ASN A 92 5.47 -13.72 3.38
C ASN A 92 5.60 -13.81 1.87
N PHE A 93 5.70 -15.01 1.33
CA PHE A 93 5.71 -15.27 -0.12
C PHE A 93 4.33 -15.67 -0.67
N GLY A 94 3.32 -15.73 0.18
CA GLY A 94 1.95 -16.04 -0.20
C GLY A 94 1.05 -14.80 -0.30
N HIS A 95 1.58 -13.62 -0.59
CA HIS A 95 0.83 -12.37 -0.55
C HIS A 95 -0.30 -12.29 -1.57
N ALA A 96 -0.17 -13.00 -2.70
CA ALA A 96 -1.23 -13.17 -3.70
C ALA A 96 -2.50 -13.80 -3.13
N LEU A 97 -2.43 -14.57 -2.04
CA LEU A 97 -3.61 -15.09 -1.36
C LEU A 97 -4.56 -13.95 -0.93
N PHE A 98 -4.03 -12.94 -0.23
CA PHE A 98 -4.86 -11.83 0.27
C PHE A 98 -5.49 -11.04 -0.87
N PHE A 99 -4.70 -10.81 -1.92
CA PHE A 99 -5.16 -10.17 -3.13
C PHE A 99 -6.27 -10.98 -3.82
N GLY A 100 -6.05 -12.28 -4.01
CA GLY A 100 -7.02 -13.19 -4.62
C GLY A 100 -8.30 -13.33 -3.80
N VAL A 101 -8.20 -13.51 -2.47
CA VAL A 101 -9.38 -13.58 -1.58
C VAL A 101 -10.17 -12.28 -1.66
N GLY A 102 -9.51 -11.11 -1.66
CA GLY A 102 -10.16 -9.82 -1.84
C GLY A 102 -10.86 -9.69 -3.19
N ALA A 103 -10.20 -10.13 -4.28
CA ALA A 103 -10.73 -10.10 -5.63
C ALA A 103 -11.95 -11.03 -5.80
N TYR A 104 -11.81 -12.31 -5.43
CA TYR A 104 -12.90 -13.29 -5.49
C TYR A 104 -14.04 -12.94 -4.54
N GLY A 105 -13.73 -12.49 -3.31
CA GLY A 105 -14.74 -12.06 -2.34
C GLY A 105 -15.58 -10.90 -2.88
N ALA A 106 -14.94 -9.87 -3.44
CA ALA A 106 -15.65 -8.75 -4.06
C ALA A 106 -16.47 -9.20 -5.29
N ALA A 107 -15.92 -10.09 -6.12
CA ALA A 107 -16.58 -10.60 -7.31
C ALA A 107 -17.82 -11.44 -6.97
N LEU A 108 -17.72 -12.36 -6.01
CA LEU A 108 -18.80 -13.21 -5.53
C LEU A 108 -19.96 -12.38 -4.94
N LEU A 109 -19.63 -11.42 -4.06
CA LEU A 109 -20.62 -10.54 -3.45
C LEU A 109 -21.33 -9.66 -4.51
N ASN A 110 -20.60 -9.20 -5.52
CA ASN A 110 -21.20 -8.41 -6.57
C ASN A 110 -22.11 -9.26 -7.46
N LYS A 111 -21.63 -10.43 -7.91
CA LYS A 111 -22.36 -11.29 -8.87
C LYS A 111 -23.60 -11.95 -8.27
N TYR A 112 -23.50 -12.51 -7.05
CA TYR A 112 -24.56 -13.30 -6.44
C TYR A 112 -25.42 -12.51 -5.46
N ALA A 113 -24.86 -11.54 -4.73
CA ALA A 113 -25.60 -10.72 -3.77
C ALA A 113 -26.03 -9.35 -4.36
N GLY A 114 -25.57 -8.99 -5.56
CA GLY A 114 -25.94 -7.72 -6.20
C GLY A 114 -25.40 -6.47 -5.49
N ILE A 115 -24.46 -6.63 -4.56
CA ILE A 115 -23.92 -5.51 -3.78
C ILE A 115 -23.07 -4.61 -4.69
N PRO A 116 -23.18 -3.27 -4.58
CA PRO A 116 -22.41 -2.34 -5.40
C PRO A 116 -20.90 -2.42 -5.07
N PRO A 117 -20.01 -1.99 -5.99
CA PRO A 117 -18.55 -2.08 -5.85
C PRO A 117 -18.01 -1.50 -4.54
N TRP A 118 -18.56 -0.38 -4.09
CA TRP A 118 -18.15 0.29 -2.85
C TRP A 118 -18.41 -0.51 -1.58
N GLY A 119 -19.40 -1.41 -1.60
CA GLY A 119 -19.68 -2.34 -0.49
C GLY A 119 -18.87 -3.63 -0.61
N THR A 120 -18.70 -4.16 -1.83
CA THR A 120 -18.01 -5.44 -2.06
C THR A 120 -16.52 -5.37 -1.80
N ILE A 121 -15.85 -4.24 -2.11
CA ILE A 121 -14.42 -4.05 -1.89
C ILE A 121 -14.06 -4.18 -0.40
N PRO A 122 -14.66 -3.41 0.54
CA PRO A 122 -14.35 -3.56 1.96
C PRO A 122 -14.76 -4.92 2.53
N LEU A 123 -15.87 -5.50 2.07
CA LEU A 123 -16.31 -6.83 2.51
C LEU A 123 -15.35 -7.93 2.01
N GLY A 124 -14.88 -7.84 0.76
CA GLY A 124 -13.85 -8.74 0.23
C GLY A 124 -12.53 -8.62 1.00
N ALA A 125 -12.15 -7.39 1.40
CA ALA A 125 -10.99 -7.15 2.24
C ALA A 125 -11.14 -7.75 3.64
N LEU A 126 -12.33 -7.73 4.24
CA LEU A 126 -12.61 -8.44 5.48
C LEU A 126 -12.47 -9.95 5.30
N GLY A 127 -12.88 -10.50 4.15
CA GLY A 127 -12.62 -11.89 3.78
C GLY A 127 -11.11 -12.21 3.77
N ALA A 128 -10.28 -11.29 3.23
CA ALA A 128 -8.83 -11.44 3.26
C ALA A 128 -8.26 -11.37 4.69
N VAL A 129 -8.84 -10.56 5.59
CA VAL A 129 -8.48 -10.57 7.03
C VAL A 129 -8.80 -11.92 7.67
N LEU A 130 -9.97 -12.49 7.39
CA LEU A 130 -10.33 -13.81 7.91
C LEU A 130 -9.38 -14.89 7.40
N ALA A 131 -9.04 -14.89 6.12
CA ALA A 131 -8.00 -15.75 5.57
C ALA A 131 -6.65 -15.54 6.28
N GLY A 132 -6.28 -14.28 6.54
CA GLY A 132 -5.09 -13.91 7.30
C GLY A 132 -5.08 -14.46 8.74
N LEU A 133 -6.22 -14.48 9.41
CA LEU A 133 -6.35 -15.08 10.74
C LEU A 133 -6.22 -16.61 10.69
N ILE A 134 -6.92 -17.25 9.76
CA ILE A 134 -6.91 -18.72 9.62
C ILE A 134 -5.49 -19.23 9.33
N ILE A 135 -4.76 -18.51 8.48
CA ILE A 135 -3.40 -18.88 8.04
C ILE A 135 -2.36 -18.36 9.03
N GLY A 136 -2.53 -17.12 9.50
CA GLY A 136 -1.58 -16.47 10.37
C GLY A 136 -1.39 -17.21 11.70
N ILE A 137 -2.48 -17.68 12.33
CA ILE A 137 -2.39 -18.37 13.62
C ILE A 137 -1.44 -19.58 13.60
N PRO A 138 -1.58 -20.56 12.67
CA PRO A 138 -0.63 -21.66 12.59
C PRO A 138 0.76 -21.22 12.11
N CYS A 139 0.84 -20.26 11.16
CA CYS A 139 2.10 -19.79 10.60
C CYS A 139 2.97 -19.02 11.61
N LEU A 140 2.37 -18.35 12.59
CA LEU A 140 3.11 -17.63 13.64
C LEU A 140 3.98 -18.52 14.54
N ARG A 141 3.77 -19.84 14.50
CA ARG A 141 4.64 -20.82 15.18
C ARG A 141 5.94 -21.06 14.41
N LEU A 142 5.97 -20.73 13.13
CA LEU A 142 7.12 -20.90 12.24
C LEU A 142 7.97 -19.63 12.22
N ARG A 143 9.26 -19.78 11.94
CA ARG A 143 10.21 -18.67 11.88
C ARG A 143 11.06 -18.75 10.59
N GLY A 144 11.52 -17.59 10.13
CA GLY A 144 12.44 -17.49 9.00
C GLY A 144 11.93 -18.16 7.73
N THR A 145 12.76 -19.01 7.15
CA THR A 145 12.50 -19.67 5.87
C THR A 145 11.27 -20.59 5.90
N TYR A 146 11.00 -21.26 7.03
CA TYR A 146 9.82 -22.14 7.15
C TYR A 146 8.51 -21.36 7.06
N LEU A 147 8.45 -20.16 7.61
CA LEU A 147 7.30 -19.27 7.46
C LEU A 147 7.10 -18.88 5.99
N ALA A 148 8.18 -18.50 5.32
CA ALA A 148 8.15 -18.09 3.92
C ALA A 148 7.64 -19.22 3.00
N LEU A 149 8.18 -20.44 3.15
CA LEU A 149 7.75 -21.61 2.38
C LEU A 149 6.28 -22.00 2.66
N THR A 150 5.87 -21.97 3.92
CA THR A 150 4.50 -22.32 4.29
C THR A 150 3.52 -21.31 3.72
N THR A 151 3.83 -20.01 3.78
CA THR A 151 2.94 -18.97 3.20
C THR A 151 2.80 -19.10 1.69
N LEU A 152 3.85 -19.59 0.99
CA LEU A 152 3.82 -19.82 -0.45
C LEU A 152 2.78 -20.88 -0.87
N ALA A 153 2.54 -21.89 -0.03
CA ALA A 153 1.60 -22.97 -0.33
C ALA A 153 0.13 -22.49 -0.38
N PHE A 154 -0.24 -21.47 0.39
CA PHE A 154 -1.64 -21.07 0.52
C PHE A 154 -2.30 -20.50 -0.75
N PRO A 155 -1.67 -19.64 -1.55
CA PRO A 155 -2.22 -19.25 -2.85
C PRO A 155 -2.47 -20.44 -3.76
N ILE A 156 -1.55 -21.43 -3.77
CA ILE A 156 -1.66 -22.66 -4.58
C ILE A 156 -2.85 -23.51 -4.10
N ILE A 157 -3.00 -23.68 -2.78
CA ILE A 157 -4.14 -24.42 -2.21
C ILE A 157 -5.45 -23.72 -2.58
N LEU A 158 -5.52 -22.39 -2.44
CA LEU A 158 -6.73 -21.64 -2.77
C LEU A 158 -7.04 -21.68 -4.27
N MET A 159 -6.02 -21.66 -5.12
CA MET A 159 -6.17 -21.85 -6.57
C MET A 159 -6.75 -23.24 -6.88
N GLY A 160 -6.30 -24.28 -6.16
CA GLY A 160 -6.90 -25.62 -6.24
C GLY A 160 -8.38 -25.64 -5.82
N VAL A 161 -8.75 -24.91 -4.78
CA VAL A 161 -10.17 -24.75 -4.36
C VAL A 161 -10.99 -24.05 -5.42
N VAL A 162 -10.42 -23.02 -6.08
CA VAL A 162 -11.09 -22.31 -7.19
C VAL A 162 -11.40 -23.28 -8.34
N PHE A 163 -10.48 -24.15 -8.70
CA PHE A 163 -10.70 -25.15 -9.77
C PHE A 163 -11.65 -26.27 -9.34
N ALA A 164 -11.68 -26.61 -8.05
CA ALA A 164 -12.58 -27.65 -7.53
C ALA A 164 -14.06 -27.20 -7.45
N LEU A 165 -14.34 -25.90 -7.44
CA LEU A 165 -15.67 -25.31 -7.31
C LEU A 165 -16.03 -24.43 -8.53
N PRO A 166 -16.04 -24.98 -9.76
CA PRO A 166 -16.23 -24.18 -10.97
C PRO A 166 -17.59 -23.45 -11.03
N ASP A 167 -18.65 -24.06 -10.48
CA ASP A 167 -20.00 -23.46 -10.46
C ASP A 167 -20.06 -22.16 -9.67
N LEU A 168 -19.25 -22.02 -8.64
CA LEU A 168 -19.19 -20.85 -7.78
C LEU A 168 -18.16 -19.82 -8.28
N THR A 169 -16.97 -20.28 -8.61
CA THR A 169 -15.79 -19.45 -8.88
C THR A 169 -15.55 -19.18 -10.36
N GLY A 170 -16.27 -19.88 -11.24
CA GLY A 170 -16.02 -19.86 -12.68
C GLY A 170 -14.81 -20.70 -13.12
N GLY A 171 -14.17 -21.44 -12.21
CA GLY A 171 -13.03 -22.33 -12.51
C GLY A 171 -11.87 -21.59 -13.20
N GLU A 172 -11.37 -22.15 -14.31
CA GLU A 172 -10.26 -21.56 -15.09
C GLU A 172 -10.58 -20.20 -15.69
N LEU A 173 -11.84 -19.97 -16.09
CA LEU A 173 -12.27 -18.69 -16.68
C LEU A 173 -12.45 -17.59 -15.64
N GLY A 174 -12.60 -17.96 -14.37
CA GLY A 174 -12.88 -17.02 -13.29
C GLY A 174 -14.28 -16.41 -13.37
N ILE A 175 -14.58 -15.49 -12.46
CA ILE A 175 -15.84 -14.76 -12.38
C ILE A 175 -15.76 -13.54 -13.28
N SER A 176 -16.57 -13.49 -14.32
CA SER A 176 -16.70 -12.37 -15.25
C SER A 176 -18.02 -11.64 -15.09
N GLY A 177 -18.16 -10.47 -15.73
CA GLY A 177 -19.39 -9.70 -15.72
C GLY A 177 -19.59 -8.84 -14.46
N ILE A 178 -18.54 -8.62 -13.68
CA ILE A 178 -18.54 -7.81 -12.46
C ILE A 178 -18.84 -6.34 -12.81
N ALA A 179 -19.62 -5.67 -11.96
CA ALA A 179 -19.97 -4.26 -12.11
C ALA A 179 -18.71 -3.38 -12.15
N ARG A 180 -18.73 -2.35 -13.00
CA ARG A 180 -17.63 -1.39 -13.09
C ARG A 180 -17.58 -0.50 -11.84
N LEU A 181 -16.37 -0.12 -11.46
CA LEU A 181 -16.16 0.83 -10.37
C LEU A 181 -16.70 2.22 -10.75
N ALA A 182 -16.38 2.69 -11.98
CA ALA A 182 -16.92 3.90 -12.55
C ALA A 182 -17.10 3.75 -14.09
N GLN A 183 -17.99 4.55 -14.67
CA GLN A 183 -18.28 4.55 -16.11
C GLN A 183 -17.12 5.14 -16.93
N SER A 184 -16.50 6.20 -16.43
CA SER A 184 -15.41 6.91 -17.09
C SER A 184 -14.05 6.29 -16.77
N ARG A 185 -13.14 6.20 -17.76
CA ARG A 185 -11.76 5.77 -17.57
C ARG A 185 -10.99 6.71 -16.62
N VAL A 186 -11.21 8.01 -16.79
CA VAL A 186 -10.60 9.04 -15.95
C VAL A 186 -11.09 8.92 -14.50
N ALA A 187 -12.38 8.63 -14.28
CA ALA A 187 -12.92 8.42 -12.95
C ALA A 187 -12.31 7.18 -12.28
N ASN A 188 -12.14 6.06 -13.00
CA ASN A 188 -11.47 4.86 -12.48
C ASN A 188 -10.02 5.16 -12.05
N TYR A 189 -9.30 5.95 -12.86
CA TYR A 189 -7.94 6.39 -12.53
C TYR A 189 -7.91 7.19 -11.23
N TYR A 190 -8.73 8.25 -11.13
CA TYR A 190 -8.76 9.07 -9.91
C TYR A 190 -9.17 8.28 -8.67
N ILE A 191 -10.13 7.38 -8.78
CA ILE A 191 -10.53 6.50 -7.68
C ILE A 191 -9.33 5.66 -7.23
N ALA A 192 -8.62 5.01 -8.15
CA ALA A 192 -7.46 4.18 -7.81
C ALA A 192 -6.34 5.00 -7.15
N VAL A 193 -6.03 6.18 -7.68
CA VAL A 193 -4.99 7.07 -7.12
C VAL A 193 -5.40 7.60 -5.74
N VAL A 194 -6.63 8.08 -5.57
CA VAL A 194 -7.11 8.62 -4.29
C VAL A 194 -7.16 7.53 -3.22
N VAL A 195 -7.65 6.34 -3.56
CA VAL A 195 -7.67 5.20 -2.63
C VAL A 195 -6.25 4.78 -2.27
N MET A 196 -5.34 4.69 -3.26
CA MET A 196 -3.93 4.40 -3.02
C MET A 196 -3.31 5.41 -2.04
N LEU A 197 -3.48 6.70 -2.29
CA LEU A 197 -2.95 7.76 -1.42
C LEU A 197 -3.53 7.68 -0.01
N GLY A 198 -4.83 7.47 0.11
CA GLY A 198 -5.51 7.30 1.41
C GLY A 198 -4.97 6.10 2.19
N LEU A 199 -4.90 4.94 1.55
CA LEU A 199 -4.41 3.71 2.19
C LEU A 199 -2.92 3.78 2.53
N CYS A 200 -2.07 4.31 1.64
CA CYS A 200 -0.64 4.53 1.93
C CYS A 200 -0.44 5.50 3.09
N THR A 201 -1.25 6.56 3.19
CA THR A 201 -1.21 7.49 4.32
C THR A 201 -1.63 6.81 5.63
N ILE A 202 -2.63 5.94 5.59
CA ILE A 202 -3.06 5.16 6.76
C ILE A 202 -1.95 4.18 7.17
N MET A 203 -1.35 3.43 6.23
CA MET A 203 -0.23 2.53 6.49
C MET A 203 0.96 3.28 7.09
N TRP A 204 1.31 4.43 6.51
CA TRP A 204 2.38 5.28 7.04
C TRP A 204 2.09 5.75 8.47
N LYS A 205 0.87 6.20 8.78
CA LYS A 205 0.49 6.58 10.15
C LYS A 205 0.57 5.41 11.13
N ILE A 206 0.19 4.21 10.70
CA ILE A 206 0.30 2.99 11.52
C ILE A 206 1.77 2.71 11.83
N THR A 207 2.66 2.80 10.82
CA THR A 207 4.09 2.54 11.00
C THR A 207 4.81 3.63 11.79
N ASP A 208 4.30 4.85 11.81
CA ASP A 208 4.83 5.97 12.61
C ASP A 208 4.25 6.02 14.04
N SER A 209 3.29 5.17 14.36
CA SER A 209 2.65 5.06 15.68
C SER A 209 3.43 4.13 16.63
N ASN A 210 3.01 4.09 17.91
CA ASN A 210 3.54 3.15 18.89
C ASN A 210 3.48 1.69 18.41
N THR A 211 2.46 1.33 17.62
CA THR A 211 2.34 -0.01 17.01
C THR A 211 3.49 -0.27 16.03
N GLY A 212 3.84 0.73 15.22
CA GLY A 212 4.97 0.64 14.28
C GLY A 212 6.32 0.49 15.00
N ILE A 213 6.51 1.19 16.11
CA ILE A 213 7.73 1.03 16.95
C ILE A 213 7.84 -0.41 17.44
N ILE A 214 6.74 -1.02 17.89
CA ILE A 214 6.73 -2.42 18.34
C ILE A 214 6.98 -3.37 17.15
N PHE A 215 6.45 -3.09 15.96
CA PHE A 215 6.76 -3.88 14.76
C PHE A 215 8.27 -3.88 14.47
N HIS A 216 8.90 -2.70 14.47
CA HIS A 216 10.35 -2.59 14.32
C HIS A 216 11.13 -3.35 15.39
N ALA A 217 10.74 -3.21 16.66
CA ALA A 217 11.39 -3.90 17.75
C ALA A 217 11.31 -5.44 17.59
N ILE A 218 10.14 -5.96 17.16
CA ILE A 218 9.94 -7.40 16.88
C ILE A 218 10.85 -7.88 15.74
N ARG A 219 11.06 -7.04 14.73
CA ARG A 219 11.94 -7.33 13.60
C ARG A 219 13.40 -7.44 14.03
N GLU A 220 13.87 -6.52 14.88
CA GLU A 220 15.26 -6.48 15.34
C GLU A 220 15.56 -7.63 16.31
N ASP A 221 14.76 -7.78 17.38
CA ASP A 221 14.91 -8.88 18.34
C ASP A 221 13.57 -9.22 19.02
N GLU A 222 12.93 -10.30 18.53
CA GLU A 222 11.67 -10.79 19.10
C GLU A 222 11.81 -11.26 20.55
N LEU A 223 12.98 -11.81 20.94
CA LEU A 223 13.21 -12.31 22.30
C LEU A 223 13.32 -11.16 23.30
N ALA A 224 14.04 -10.10 22.95
CA ALA A 224 14.15 -8.89 23.77
C ALA A 224 12.78 -8.24 24.00
N VAL A 225 11.93 -8.16 22.95
CA VAL A 225 10.57 -7.61 23.06
C VAL A 225 9.70 -8.45 23.99
N ARG A 226 9.81 -9.79 23.91
CA ARG A 226 9.09 -10.70 24.85
C ARG A 226 9.59 -10.53 26.29
N ALA A 227 10.90 -10.40 26.48
CA ALA A 227 11.48 -10.17 27.80
C ALA A 227 11.00 -8.84 28.42
N ALA A 228 10.72 -7.83 27.59
CA ALA A 228 10.07 -6.57 28.01
C ALA A 228 8.58 -6.70 28.33
N GLY A 229 7.98 -7.93 28.30
CA GLY A 229 6.59 -8.18 28.64
C GLY A 229 5.59 -7.92 27.50
N ILE A 230 6.04 -7.63 26.28
CA ILE A 230 5.15 -7.37 25.15
C ILE A 230 4.78 -8.69 24.45
N ASN A 231 3.49 -8.88 24.18
CA ASN A 231 3.00 -10.07 23.50
C ASN A 231 3.24 -9.96 21.96
N THR A 232 4.38 -10.46 21.49
CA THR A 232 4.80 -10.41 20.09
C THR A 232 3.82 -11.11 19.14
N THR A 233 3.15 -12.21 19.61
CA THR A 233 2.18 -12.95 18.79
C THR A 233 0.99 -12.09 18.40
N ARG A 234 0.47 -11.27 19.33
CA ARG A 234 -0.64 -10.35 19.04
C ARG A 234 -0.26 -9.31 17.97
N TYR A 235 0.91 -8.72 18.09
CA TYR A 235 1.38 -7.72 17.12
C TYR A 235 1.71 -8.32 15.76
N LYS A 236 2.28 -9.51 15.71
CA LYS A 236 2.49 -10.26 14.46
C LYS A 236 1.17 -10.57 13.76
N LEU A 237 0.17 -11.05 14.51
CA LEU A 237 -1.15 -11.34 13.98
C LEU A 237 -1.84 -10.06 13.49
N LEU A 238 -1.72 -8.96 14.24
CA LEU A 238 -2.23 -7.65 13.83
C LEU A 238 -1.62 -7.20 12.51
N ALA A 239 -0.31 -7.35 12.33
CA ALA A 239 0.37 -7.03 11.08
C ALA A 239 -0.15 -7.89 9.91
N PHE A 240 -0.38 -9.19 10.13
CA PHE A 240 -0.99 -10.09 9.14
C PHE A 240 -2.40 -9.62 8.73
N CYS A 241 -3.24 -9.27 9.71
CA CYS A 241 -4.61 -8.79 9.46
C CYS A 241 -4.62 -7.45 8.71
N LEU A 242 -3.79 -6.51 9.13
CA LEU A 242 -3.67 -5.19 8.47
C LEU A 242 -3.18 -5.35 7.03
N SER A 243 -2.12 -6.10 6.84
CA SER A 243 -1.56 -6.39 5.52
C SER A 243 -2.59 -7.09 4.62
N GLY A 244 -3.28 -8.11 5.15
CA GLY A 244 -4.36 -8.81 4.46
C GLY A 244 -5.52 -7.88 4.08
N PHE A 245 -5.89 -6.95 4.95
CA PHE A 245 -6.95 -5.96 4.69
C PHE A 245 -6.58 -5.04 3.52
N PHE A 246 -5.39 -4.46 3.54
CA PHE A 246 -4.94 -3.56 2.46
C PHE A 246 -4.73 -4.30 1.14
N ALA A 247 -4.15 -5.50 1.18
CA ALA A 247 -4.02 -6.36 0.00
C ALA A 247 -5.39 -6.80 -0.54
N GLY A 248 -6.35 -7.10 0.33
CA GLY A 248 -7.72 -7.42 -0.04
C GLY A 248 -8.46 -6.27 -0.72
N ILE A 249 -8.29 -5.03 -0.23
CA ILE A 249 -8.83 -3.83 -0.92
C ILE A 249 -8.22 -3.72 -2.32
N SER A 250 -6.90 -3.90 -2.45
CA SER A 250 -6.22 -3.88 -3.75
C SER A 250 -6.80 -4.94 -4.70
N GLY A 251 -7.04 -6.17 -4.22
CA GLY A 251 -7.67 -7.24 -4.99
C GLY A 251 -9.10 -6.91 -5.43
N GLY A 252 -9.92 -6.37 -4.53
CA GLY A 252 -11.29 -5.94 -4.84
C GLY A 252 -11.33 -4.82 -5.88
N LEU A 253 -10.45 -3.82 -5.76
CA LEU A 253 -10.28 -2.75 -6.77
C LEU A 253 -9.89 -3.33 -8.13
N TYR A 254 -8.93 -4.28 -8.15
CA TYR A 254 -8.51 -4.96 -9.37
C TYR A 254 -9.67 -5.70 -10.05
N ALA A 255 -10.46 -6.48 -9.30
CA ALA A 255 -11.59 -7.24 -9.81
C ALA A 255 -12.63 -6.33 -10.48
N HIS A 256 -13.01 -5.23 -9.85
CA HIS A 256 -13.95 -4.26 -10.41
C HIS A 256 -13.38 -3.45 -11.58
N PHE A 257 -12.09 -3.14 -11.57
CA PHE A 257 -11.41 -2.44 -12.65
C PHE A 257 -11.27 -3.32 -13.89
N MET A 258 -10.80 -4.56 -13.72
CA MET A 258 -10.63 -5.53 -14.81
C MET A 258 -11.94 -6.21 -15.20
N ARG A 259 -12.99 -6.14 -14.36
CA ARG A 259 -14.29 -6.79 -14.49
C ARG A 259 -14.21 -8.32 -14.53
N ILE A 260 -13.13 -8.86 -13.96
CA ILE A 260 -12.87 -10.29 -13.86
C ILE A 260 -12.08 -10.57 -12.58
N ALA A 261 -12.44 -11.64 -11.90
CA ALA A 261 -11.63 -12.27 -10.86
C ALA A 261 -11.30 -13.68 -11.33
N GLY A 262 -10.04 -13.90 -11.68
CA GLY A 262 -9.58 -15.17 -12.22
C GLY A 262 -8.42 -15.77 -11.41
N PRO A 263 -8.03 -17.03 -11.70
CA PRO A 263 -6.93 -17.72 -11.02
C PRO A 263 -5.60 -16.95 -11.05
N SER A 264 -5.39 -16.10 -12.06
CA SER A 264 -4.20 -15.24 -12.16
C SER A 264 -4.01 -14.30 -10.96
N THR A 265 -5.07 -13.99 -10.21
CA THR A 265 -4.98 -13.19 -8.98
C THR A 265 -4.36 -13.97 -7.80
N LEU A 266 -4.28 -15.29 -7.91
CA LEU A 266 -3.72 -16.21 -6.91
C LEU A 266 -2.36 -16.78 -7.33
N GLU A 267 -1.83 -16.36 -8.50
CA GLU A 267 -0.55 -16.88 -8.99
C GLU A 267 0.60 -16.53 -8.05
N VAL A 268 1.48 -17.50 -7.85
CA VAL A 268 2.71 -17.33 -7.08
C VAL A 268 3.62 -16.27 -7.70
N SER A 269 3.61 -16.15 -9.03
CA SER A 269 4.32 -15.13 -9.79
C SER A 269 4.00 -13.71 -9.31
N LEU A 270 2.73 -13.43 -8.98
CA LEU A 270 2.30 -12.14 -8.43
C LEU A 270 2.93 -11.90 -7.04
N SER A 271 2.97 -12.92 -6.18
CA SER A 271 3.64 -12.79 -4.88
C SER A 271 5.11 -12.42 -5.03
N PHE A 272 5.84 -13.09 -5.93
CA PHE A 272 7.24 -12.76 -6.18
C PHE A 272 7.43 -11.36 -6.77
N GLN A 273 6.55 -10.92 -7.67
CA GLN A 273 6.59 -9.55 -8.21
C GLN A 273 6.45 -8.51 -7.09
N VAL A 274 5.53 -8.73 -6.16
CA VAL A 274 5.32 -7.86 -4.99
C VAL A 274 6.58 -7.78 -4.13
N VAL A 275 7.22 -8.91 -3.86
CA VAL A 275 8.49 -8.99 -3.12
C VAL A 275 9.58 -8.21 -3.84
N ILE A 276 9.73 -8.41 -5.16
CA ILE A 276 10.71 -7.70 -5.99
C ILE A 276 10.47 -6.19 -5.91
N TRP A 277 9.22 -5.73 -6.07
CA TRP A 277 8.90 -4.31 -5.98
C TRP A 277 9.24 -3.72 -4.61
N ALA A 278 8.96 -4.45 -3.53
CA ALA A 278 9.25 -3.99 -2.19
C ALA A 278 10.76 -3.91 -1.91
N ILE A 279 11.54 -4.93 -2.29
CA ILE A 279 12.99 -4.94 -2.12
C ILE A 279 13.66 -3.87 -3.00
N PHE A 280 13.25 -3.76 -4.26
CA PHE A 280 13.75 -2.73 -5.17
C PHE A 280 13.50 -1.31 -4.65
N GLY A 281 12.30 -1.07 -4.09
CA GLY A 281 11.93 0.22 -3.51
C GLY A 281 12.69 0.55 -2.22
N GLY A 282 13.10 -0.47 -1.50
CA GLY A 282 13.67 -0.39 -0.16
C GLY A 282 12.64 -0.73 0.91
N ILE A 283 12.87 -1.85 1.56
CA ILE A 283 12.01 -2.35 2.65
C ILE A 283 12.01 -1.41 3.84
N VAL A 284 10.95 -1.51 4.68
CA VAL A 284 10.73 -0.65 5.86
C VAL A 284 10.44 0.80 5.48
N THR A 285 9.88 0.99 4.29
CA THR A 285 9.48 2.31 3.82
C THR A 285 8.21 2.19 2.99
N ILE A 286 7.06 2.68 3.47
CA ILE A 286 5.81 2.58 2.69
C ILE A 286 5.93 3.25 1.31
N TYR A 287 6.67 4.35 1.19
CA TYR A 287 6.86 5.08 -0.07
C TYR A 287 7.80 4.37 -1.04
N GLY A 288 8.76 3.56 -0.55
CA GLY A 288 9.71 2.83 -1.38
C GLY A 288 9.04 1.83 -2.32
N PRO A 289 8.30 0.83 -1.79
CA PRO A 289 7.50 -0.09 -2.60
C PRO A 289 6.54 0.61 -3.56
N VAL A 290 5.85 1.67 -3.12
CA VAL A 290 4.95 2.46 -3.98
C VAL A 290 5.73 3.04 -5.17
N GLY A 291 6.84 3.74 -4.92
CA GLY A 291 7.66 4.30 -5.97
C GLY A 291 8.24 3.23 -6.91
N ALA A 292 8.64 2.09 -6.36
CA ALA A 292 9.16 0.97 -7.15
C ALA A 292 8.12 0.43 -8.15
N VAL A 293 6.87 0.27 -7.73
CA VAL A 293 5.78 -0.17 -8.63
C VAL A 293 5.56 0.83 -9.74
N PHE A 294 5.63 2.14 -9.46
CA PHE A 294 5.49 3.19 -10.48
C PHE A 294 6.63 3.22 -11.50
N ILE A 295 7.77 2.64 -11.20
CA ILE A 295 8.90 2.48 -12.14
C ILE A 295 8.82 1.13 -12.84
N LEU A 296 8.74 0.04 -12.07
CA LEU A 296 8.91 -1.32 -12.58
C LEU A 296 7.68 -1.85 -13.33
N PHE A 297 6.45 -1.50 -12.90
CA PHE A 297 5.25 -2.00 -13.57
C PHE A 297 5.05 -1.37 -14.96
N PRO A 298 5.14 -0.04 -15.16
CA PRO A 298 5.14 0.54 -16.50
C PRO A 298 6.30 0.08 -17.37
N LEU A 299 7.50 -0.09 -16.79
CA LEU A 299 8.67 -0.63 -17.51
C LEU A 299 8.37 -2.05 -18.03
N LEU A 300 7.80 -2.90 -17.19
CA LEU A 300 7.43 -4.27 -17.53
C LEU A 300 6.33 -4.32 -18.61
N GLU A 301 5.42 -3.36 -18.59
CA GLU A 301 4.37 -3.24 -19.61
C GLU A 301 4.92 -2.70 -20.93
N PHE A 302 5.87 -1.78 -20.90
CA PHE A 302 6.58 -1.30 -22.09
C PHE A 302 7.43 -2.41 -22.75
N MET A 303 8.08 -3.28 -21.95
CA MET A 303 8.84 -4.43 -22.45
C MET A 303 7.95 -5.50 -23.09
N ARG A 304 6.64 -5.38 -23.03
CA ARG A 304 5.69 -6.28 -23.69
C ARG A 304 5.85 -6.32 -25.22
N PHE A 305 6.53 -5.33 -25.80
CA PHE A 305 6.86 -5.34 -27.21
C PHE A 305 7.73 -6.53 -27.60
N TRP A 306 8.63 -7.00 -26.70
CA TRP A 306 9.44 -8.21 -26.88
C TRP A 306 8.96 -9.32 -25.94
N GLN A 307 7.83 -9.92 -26.26
CA GLN A 307 7.12 -10.83 -25.38
C GLN A 307 7.95 -12.03 -24.91
N GLU A 308 8.79 -12.59 -25.76
CA GLU A 308 9.65 -13.74 -25.45
C GLU A 308 10.76 -13.41 -24.43
N TYR A 309 11.34 -12.23 -24.51
CA TYR A 309 12.45 -11.80 -23.65
C TYR A 309 12.03 -10.95 -22.45
N ARG A 310 10.75 -10.64 -22.34
CA ARG A 310 10.21 -9.72 -21.31
C ARG A 310 10.64 -10.08 -19.90
N THR A 311 10.50 -11.36 -19.53
CA THR A 311 10.82 -11.82 -18.17
C THR A 311 12.33 -11.81 -17.92
N LEU A 312 13.13 -12.19 -18.92
CA LEU A 312 14.58 -12.18 -18.84
C LEU A 312 15.11 -10.75 -18.70
N MET A 313 14.64 -9.83 -19.55
CA MET A 313 15.05 -8.43 -19.51
C MET A 313 14.68 -7.79 -18.16
N PHE A 314 13.47 -8.06 -17.67
CA PHE A 314 13.02 -7.58 -16.37
C PHE A 314 13.91 -8.12 -15.23
N ALA A 315 14.23 -9.42 -15.24
CA ALA A 315 15.11 -10.04 -14.26
C ALA A 315 16.53 -9.44 -14.30
N CYS A 316 17.08 -9.20 -15.49
CA CYS A 316 18.38 -8.55 -15.65
C CYS A 316 18.37 -7.13 -15.08
N VAL A 317 17.35 -6.32 -15.38
CA VAL A 317 17.23 -4.95 -14.86
C VAL A 317 17.16 -4.95 -13.34
N VAL A 318 16.31 -5.79 -12.76
CA VAL A 318 16.17 -5.91 -11.31
C VAL A 318 17.48 -6.37 -10.66
N LEU A 319 18.14 -7.39 -11.24
CA LEU A 319 19.41 -7.91 -10.75
C LEU A 319 20.49 -6.82 -10.74
N LEU A 320 20.65 -6.11 -11.85
CA LEU A 320 21.63 -5.03 -11.96
C LEU A 320 21.40 -3.96 -10.89
N ILE A 321 20.15 -3.53 -10.69
CA ILE A 321 19.86 -2.50 -9.70
C ILE A 321 20.11 -2.99 -8.28
N LEU A 322 19.74 -4.22 -7.95
CA LEU A 322 20.00 -4.80 -6.62
C LEU A 322 21.51 -4.99 -6.34
N LEU A 323 22.33 -5.28 -7.37
CA LEU A 323 23.78 -5.36 -7.23
C LEU A 323 24.42 -4.00 -6.91
N TYR A 324 23.92 -2.92 -7.51
CA TYR A 324 24.45 -1.58 -7.28
C TYR A 324 23.83 -0.85 -6.08
N MET A 325 22.59 -1.23 -5.70
CA MET A 325 21.79 -0.57 -4.64
C MET A 325 21.14 -1.61 -3.72
N PRO A 326 21.92 -2.32 -2.88
CA PRO A 326 21.42 -3.42 -2.06
C PRO A 326 20.34 -2.99 -1.04
N ASP A 327 20.35 -1.72 -0.61
CA ASP A 327 19.35 -1.16 0.32
C ASP A 327 18.06 -0.72 -0.37
N GLY A 328 17.97 -0.86 -1.69
CA GLY A 328 16.87 -0.40 -2.51
C GLY A 328 17.02 1.03 -3.02
N LEU A 329 16.41 1.32 -4.19
CA LEU A 329 16.60 2.55 -4.94
C LEU A 329 16.23 3.81 -4.14
N PHE A 330 15.04 3.82 -3.52
CA PHE A 330 14.55 5.02 -2.84
C PHE A 330 15.25 5.25 -1.50
N ARG A 331 15.68 4.19 -0.81
CA ARG A 331 16.47 4.31 0.41
C ARG A 331 17.86 4.84 0.09
N TRP A 332 18.53 4.29 -0.92
CA TRP A 332 19.82 4.77 -1.39
C TRP A 332 19.78 6.24 -1.83
N LEU A 333 18.75 6.63 -2.61
CA LEU A 333 18.58 8.02 -3.06
C LEU A 333 18.37 8.96 -1.87
N ARG A 334 17.53 8.56 -0.93
CA ARG A 334 17.27 9.33 0.30
C ARG A 334 18.55 9.53 1.10
N ASP A 335 19.30 8.45 1.36
CA ASP A 335 20.50 8.49 2.21
C ASP A 335 21.66 9.28 1.53
N LYS A 336 21.59 9.45 0.20
CA LYS A 336 22.50 10.35 -0.55
C LYS A 336 22.11 11.83 -0.43
N ILE A 337 20.81 12.13 -0.27
CA ILE A 337 20.28 13.50 -0.21
C ILE A 337 20.13 13.98 1.24
N GLU A 338 19.96 13.08 2.19
CA GLU A 338 19.71 13.36 3.60
C GLU A 338 20.72 12.65 4.49
N LYS A 339 21.23 13.34 5.53
CA LYS A 339 22.07 12.77 6.58
C LYS A 339 21.32 12.72 7.91
N GLU A 340 21.49 11.65 8.66
CA GLU A 340 20.93 11.51 10.01
C GLU A 340 21.89 12.08 11.04
N CYS A 341 21.41 12.92 11.94
CA CYS A 341 22.23 13.49 13.00
C CYS A 341 22.67 12.40 14.00
N PRO A 342 23.97 12.24 14.31
CA PRO A 342 24.46 11.23 15.25
C PRO A 342 23.92 11.44 16.68
N ARG A 343 23.63 12.68 17.05
CA ARG A 343 23.20 13.03 18.41
C ARG A 343 21.69 12.92 18.63
N CYS A 344 20.86 13.52 17.76
CA CYS A 344 19.41 13.58 17.96
C CYS A 344 18.61 12.73 16.98
N LYS A 345 19.29 12.00 16.07
CA LYS A 345 18.68 11.12 15.07
C LYS A 345 17.71 11.80 14.09
N ILE A 346 17.68 13.14 14.10
CA ILE A 346 16.83 13.91 13.18
C ILE A 346 17.55 14.04 11.83
N ARG A 347 16.79 13.85 10.76
CA ARG A 347 17.31 13.96 9.39
C ARG A 347 17.49 15.40 8.97
N ASN A 348 18.59 15.65 8.28
CA ASN A 348 18.99 16.94 7.74
C ASN A 348 19.34 16.78 6.26
N ILE A 349 19.34 17.88 5.53
CA ILE A 349 19.83 17.90 4.13
C ILE A 349 21.33 17.60 4.15
N ALA A 350 21.80 16.76 3.22
CA ALA A 350 23.21 16.33 3.16
C ALA A 350 24.22 17.47 3.00
N THR A 351 23.77 18.62 2.47
CA THR A 351 24.59 19.84 2.29
C THR A 351 24.75 20.69 3.54
N ARG A 352 24.13 20.33 4.67
CA ARG A 352 24.28 21.05 5.94
C ARG A 352 25.44 20.50 6.74
N ASP A 353 26.26 21.38 7.28
CA ASP A 353 27.36 21.03 8.19
C ASP A 353 26.92 20.86 9.66
N THR A 354 25.75 21.41 10.01
CA THR A 354 25.21 21.37 11.38
C THR A 354 23.76 20.95 11.41
N CYS A 355 23.38 20.20 12.46
CA CYS A 355 22.02 19.74 12.66
C CYS A 355 21.07 20.93 12.89
N ARG A 356 19.88 20.90 12.23
CA ARG A 356 18.85 21.92 12.35
C ARG A 356 18.21 22.04 13.75
N VAL A 357 18.36 21.02 14.60
CA VAL A 357 17.68 20.96 15.92
C VAL A 357 18.69 21.03 17.07
N CYS A 358 19.74 20.22 17.05
CA CYS A 358 20.70 20.16 18.16
C CYS A 358 22.05 20.84 17.85
N THR A 359 22.19 21.45 16.65
CA THR A 359 23.41 22.15 16.20
C THR A 359 24.70 21.31 16.21
N ALA A 360 24.60 19.98 16.44
CA ALA A 360 25.75 19.08 16.36
C ALA A 360 26.30 19.03 14.92
N PRO A 361 27.63 18.85 14.73
CA PRO A 361 28.21 18.69 13.40
C PRO A 361 27.63 17.45 12.71
N LEU A 362 27.46 17.55 11.40
CA LEU A 362 26.96 16.49 10.53
C LEU A 362 28.12 16.07 9.61
N ASP A 363 28.93 15.13 10.10
CA ASP A 363 30.05 14.56 9.34
C ASP A 363 29.59 13.63 8.21
#